data_8d05b6018b2cfd3903b7fa6524a70f58
#
_entry.id   8d05b6018b2cfd3903b7fa6524a70f58
#
_cell.length_a   1.000
_cell.length_b   1.000
_cell.length_c   1.000
_cell.angle_alpha   90.00
_cell.angle_beta   90.00
_cell.angle_gamma   90.00
#
_symmetry.space_group_name_H-M   'P 1'
#
loop_
_entity.id
_entity.type
_entity.pdbx_description
1 polymer ?
#
loop_
_entity_poly.entity_id
_entity_poly.type
_entity_poly.pdbx_seq_one_letter_code
_entity_poly.pdbx_strand_id
1 'polypeptide(L)'
;LARRRLNGPKREVMAHLTNAMEGATRAAALTRRLLSFARSEPLLPEQVDSAALVAGMSDLLDRTLGERITVETELAPDTWPIYVDAHQLENAMVNLAVNARDAMDGVGTMRIVTSNVRVEANQVGDIQPGEYVKISVTDTGCGMPADVIERAFEPFFTTKPVGKGTGLGLSQIFGFAHQSGGEVG
;
A
#
# COMPACT_ATOMS: atom_id res chain seq x y z
N LEU A 1 -9.94 -32.17 19.29
CA LEU A 1 -8.91 -31.99 20.34
C LEU A 1 -9.44 -31.20 21.53
N ALA A 2 -10.26 -30.12 21.32
CA ALA A 2 -10.84 -29.33 22.41
C ALA A 2 -11.76 -30.13 23.36
N ARG A 3 -12.58 -31.05 22.82
CA ARG A 3 -13.54 -31.83 23.60
C ARG A 3 -12.91 -32.84 24.58
N ARG A 4 -11.66 -33.26 24.36
CA ARG A 4 -10.97 -34.25 25.26
C ARG A 4 -10.25 -33.60 26.44
N ARG A 5 -10.10 -32.26 26.49
CA ARG A 5 -9.37 -31.53 27.53
C ARG A 5 -10.22 -30.59 28.37
N LEU A 6 -11.54 -30.71 28.32
CA LEU A 6 -12.47 -29.92 29.16
C LEU A 6 -12.24 -30.15 30.66
N ASN A 7 -11.57 -31.24 31.05
CA ASN A 7 -11.18 -31.54 32.43
C ASN A 7 -9.73 -31.16 32.77
N GLY A 8 -8.99 -30.50 31.86
CA GLY A 8 -7.65 -29.98 32.12
C GLY A 8 -7.68 -28.64 32.87
N PRO A 9 -6.52 -28.18 33.39
CA PRO A 9 -6.47 -26.91 34.09
C PRO A 9 -7.04 -25.81 33.21
N LYS A 10 -7.97 -24.99 33.73
CA LYS A 10 -8.64 -23.86 33.04
C LYS A 10 -7.69 -23.01 32.18
N ARG A 11 -6.43 -22.91 32.57
CA ARG A 11 -5.38 -22.16 31.88
C ARG A 11 -5.04 -22.74 30.48
N GLU A 12 -4.98 -24.08 30.33
CA GLU A 12 -4.71 -24.72 29.04
C GLU A 12 -5.90 -24.57 28.06
N VAL A 13 -7.12 -24.71 28.57
CA VAL A 13 -8.34 -24.55 27.79
C VAL A 13 -8.46 -23.09 27.31
N MET A 14 -8.20 -22.14 28.19
CA MET A 14 -8.19 -20.70 27.82
C MET A 14 -7.12 -20.39 26.79
N ALA A 15 -5.89 -20.93 26.91
CA ALA A 15 -4.84 -20.76 25.91
C ALA A 15 -5.26 -21.32 24.52
N HIS A 16 -5.89 -22.49 24.49
CA HIS A 16 -6.39 -23.07 23.24
C HIS A 16 -7.55 -22.27 22.63
N LEU A 17 -8.44 -21.72 23.44
CA LEU A 17 -9.51 -20.83 22.97
C LEU A 17 -8.95 -19.51 22.44
N THR A 18 -8.01 -18.90 23.14
CA THR A 18 -7.33 -17.67 22.65
C THR A 18 -6.65 -17.91 21.33
N ASN A 19 -5.84 -18.98 21.20
CA ASN A 19 -5.18 -19.32 19.94
C ASN A 19 -6.18 -19.61 18.80
N ALA A 20 -7.30 -20.26 19.12
CA ALA A 20 -8.35 -20.52 18.13
C ALA A 20 -9.05 -19.21 17.69
N MET A 21 -9.35 -18.31 18.62
CA MET A 21 -9.92 -16.99 18.32
C MET A 21 -8.97 -16.13 17.49
N GLU A 22 -7.68 -16.10 17.84
CA GLU A 22 -6.67 -15.41 17.05
C GLU A 22 -6.54 -15.97 15.63
N GLY A 23 -6.57 -17.31 15.51
CA GLY A 23 -6.58 -17.99 14.21
C GLY A 23 -7.80 -17.63 13.37
N ALA A 24 -8.99 -17.64 13.98
CA ALA A 24 -10.24 -17.26 13.31
C ALA A 24 -10.24 -15.77 12.90
N THR A 25 -9.76 -14.90 13.76
CA THR A 25 -9.64 -13.46 13.46
C THR A 25 -8.68 -13.20 12.29
N ARG A 26 -7.53 -13.88 12.27
CA ARG A 26 -6.56 -13.83 11.16
C ARG A 26 -7.17 -14.34 9.86
N ALA A 27 -7.87 -15.48 9.90
CA ALA A 27 -8.55 -16.05 8.73
C ALA A 27 -9.64 -15.11 8.20
N ALA A 28 -10.45 -14.51 9.07
CA ALA A 28 -11.47 -13.54 8.67
C ALA A 28 -10.87 -12.25 8.07
N ALA A 29 -9.74 -11.78 8.61
CA ALA A 29 -9.02 -10.64 8.05
C ALA A 29 -8.44 -10.95 6.66
N LEU A 30 -7.84 -12.14 6.48
CA LEU A 30 -7.34 -12.60 5.19
C LEU A 30 -8.48 -12.75 4.16
N THR A 31 -9.60 -13.36 4.56
CA THR A 31 -10.76 -13.51 3.70
C THR A 31 -11.33 -12.17 3.24
N ARG A 32 -11.46 -11.20 4.14
CA ARG A 32 -11.90 -9.84 3.78
C ARG A 32 -10.95 -9.19 2.77
N ARG A 33 -9.63 -9.34 2.95
CA ARG A 33 -8.62 -8.82 2.03
C ARG A 33 -8.61 -9.53 0.68
N LEU A 34 -8.82 -10.85 0.66
CA LEU A 34 -8.99 -11.62 -0.59
C LEU A 34 -10.26 -11.18 -1.33
N LEU A 35 -11.35 -10.94 -0.61
CA LEU A 35 -12.59 -10.43 -1.19
C LEU A 35 -12.45 -9.00 -1.72
N SER A 36 -11.70 -8.13 -1.05
CA SER A 36 -11.40 -6.78 -1.56
C SER A 36 -10.50 -6.82 -2.81
N PHE A 37 -9.59 -7.78 -2.89
CA PHE A 37 -8.77 -8.01 -4.09
C PHE A 37 -9.57 -8.65 -5.23
N ALA A 38 -10.45 -9.61 -4.92
CA ALA A 38 -11.29 -10.30 -5.91
C ALA A 38 -12.51 -9.48 -6.37
N ARG A 39 -12.99 -8.56 -5.55
CA ARG A 39 -13.95 -7.54 -5.95
C ARG A 39 -13.16 -6.42 -6.59
N SER A 40 -13.03 -6.48 -7.91
CA SER A 40 -12.82 -5.27 -8.71
C SER A 40 -14.09 -4.43 -8.53
N GLU A 41 -14.17 -3.66 -7.45
CA GLU A 41 -15.15 -2.58 -7.39
C GLU A 41 -14.90 -1.73 -8.64
N PRO A 42 -15.93 -1.44 -9.44
CA PRO A 42 -15.73 -0.60 -10.60
C PRO A 42 -15.11 0.70 -10.12
N LEU A 43 -13.95 1.05 -10.68
CA LEU A 43 -13.34 2.35 -10.43
C LEU A 43 -14.39 3.42 -10.74
N LEU A 44 -14.43 4.44 -9.93
CA LEU A 44 -15.22 5.65 -10.16
C LEU A 44 -14.25 6.80 -10.54
N PRO A 45 -13.67 6.79 -11.76
CA PRO A 45 -12.69 7.79 -12.13
C PRO A 45 -13.34 9.16 -12.21
N GLU A 46 -12.67 10.13 -11.66
CA GLU A 46 -13.03 11.54 -11.72
C GLU A 46 -11.78 12.39 -12.03
N GLN A 47 -11.98 13.64 -12.35
CA GLN A 47 -10.88 14.57 -12.55
C GLN A 47 -10.33 14.97 -11.19
N VAL A 48 -9.07 14.63 -10.92
CA VAL A 48 -8.38 14.83 -9.65
C VAL A 48 -7.18 15.75 -9.85
N ASP A 49 -7.05 16.75 -8.99
CA ASP A 49 -5.79 17.46 -8.76
C ASP A 49 -4.96 16.63 -7.77
N SER A 50 -3.94 15.96 -8.28
CA SER A 50 -3.10 15.05 -7.48
C SER A 50 -2.28 15.80 -6.42
N ALA A 51 -1.88 17.05 -6.69
CA ALA A 51 -1.16 17.86 -5.72
C ALA A 51 -2.07 18.27 -4.55
N ALA A 52 -3.28 18.73 -4.85
CA ALA A 52 -4.28 19.06 -3.83
C ALA A 52 -4.70 17.82 -3.02
N LEU A 53 -4.87 16.65 -3.66
CA LEU A 53 -5.19 15.41 -2.96
C LEU A 53 -4.07 15.02 -1.99
N VAL A 54 -2.82 14.98 -2.44
CA VAL A 54 -1.67 14.65 -1.58
C VAL A 54 -1.53 15.65 -0.43
N ALA A 55 -1.70 16.95 -0.70
CA ALA A 55 -1.69 17.98 0.35
C ALA A 55 -2.81 17.75 1.40
N GLY A 56 -4.00 17.37 0.95
CA GLY A 56 -5.13 17.05 1.84
C GLY A 56 -4.92 15.80 2.70
N MET A 57 -3.99 14.93 2.33
CA MET A 57 -3.66 13.72 3.09
C MET A 57 -2.63 13.93 4.20
N SER A 58 -2.07 15.12 4.39
CA SER A 58 -0.95 15.33 5.33
C SER A 58 -1.24 14.82 6.74
N ASP A 59 -2.38 15.17 7.33
CA ASP A 59 -2.78 14.69 8.67
C ASP A 59 -2.93 13.18 8.76
N LEU A 60 -3.40 12.54 7.70
CA LEU A 60 -3.55 11.09 7.63
C LEU A 60 -2.20 10.39 7.53
N LEU A 61 -1.29 10.95 6.72
CA LEU A 61 0.07 10.45 6.57
C LEU A 61 0.85 10.59 7.87
N ASP A 62 0.77 11.74 8.53
CA ASP A 62 1.42 11.97 9.83
C ASP A 62 0.95 10.97 10.90
N ARG A 63 -0.35 10.72 10.99
CA ARG A 63 -0.89 9.71 11.92
C ARG A 63 -0.48 8.29 11.56
N THR A 64 -0.36 7.96 10.26
CA THR A 64 0.02 6.63 9.78
C THR A 64 1.49 6.34 10.04
N LEU A 65 2.35 7.34 9.85
CA LEU A 65 3.80 7.23 9.96
C LEU A 65 4.28 7.37 11.41
N GLY A 66 3.63 8.23 12.20
CA GLY A 66 3.98 8.52 13.57
C GLY A 66 5.01 9.63 13.72
N GLU A 67 5.19 10.14 14.93
CA GLU A 67 5.92 11.38 15.24
C GLU A 67 7.42 11.37 14.90
N ARG A 68 8.01 10.19 14.66
CA ARG A 68 9.45 10.05 14.39
C ARG A 68 9.81 9.96 12.91
N ILE A 69 8.81 10.05 12.04
CA ILE A 69 9.02 10.10 10.59
C ILE A 69 8.57 11.47 10.09
N THR A 70 9.45 12.14 9.38
CA THR A 70 9.16 13.43 8.75
C THR A 70 8.58 13.22 7.36
N VAL A 71 7.45 13.85 7.05
CA VAL A 71 6.90 13.89 5.69
C VAL A 71 7.33 15.17 5.00
N GLU A 72 8.00 15.03 3.86
CA GLU A 72 8.38 16.14 2.99
C GLU A 72 7.57 16.06 1.70
N THR A 73 6.95 17.17 1.29
CA THR A 73 6.16 17.23 0.05
C THR A 73 6.72 18.30 -0.89
N GLU A 74 6.93 17.94 -2.14
CA GLU A 74 7.26 18.85 -3.25
C GLU A 74 6.18 18.69 -4.32
N LEU A 75 5.14 19.48 -4.21
CA LEU A 75 3.97 19.42 -5.06
C LEU A 75 4.06 20.53 -6.11
N ALA A 76 4.22 20.16 -7.38
CA ALA A 76 4.28 21.13 -8.47
C ALA A 76 2.92 21.86 -8.57
N PRO A 77 2.92 23.21 -8.56
CA PRO A 77 1.66 23.98 -8.56
C PRO A 77 0.92 23.93 -9.88
N ASP A 78 1.58 23.53 -10.96
CA ASP A 78 1.08 23.40 -12.32
C ASP A 78 0.86 21.93 -12.74
N THR A 79 0.70 21.04 -11.77
CA THR A 79 0.42 19.61 -12.00
C THR A 79 -0.86 19.46 -12.83
N TRP A 80 -0.77 18.68 -13.92
CA TRP A 80 -1.93 18.42 -14.77
C TRP A 80 -3.00 17.64 -14.00
N PRO A 81 -4.29 17.87 -14.30
CA PRO A 81 -5.35 17.05 -13.74
C PRO A 81 -5.24 15.63 -14.29
N ILE A 82 -5.47 14.64 -13.42
CA ILE A 82 -5.51 13.22 -13.78
C ILE A 82 -6.93 12.69 -13.67
N TYR A 83 -7.25 11.63 -14.41
CA TYR A 83 -8.56 10.99 -14.37
C TYR A 83 -8.46 9.64 -13.69
N VAL A 84 -8.71 9.61 -12.40
CA VAL A 84 -8.53 8.44 -11.52
C VAL A 84 -9.60 8.37 -10.44
N ASP A 85 -9.75 7.22 -9.82
CA ASP A 85 -10.53 7.08 -8.59
C ASP A 85 -9.73 7.69 -7.41
N ALA A 86 -10.21 8.79 -6.84
CA ALA A 86 -9.54 9.52 -5.77
C ALA A 86 -9.31 8.65 -4.53
N HIS A 87 -10.30 7.82 -4.14
CA HIS A 87 -10.17 6.95 -2.98
C HIS A 87 -9.14 5.84 -3.18
N GLN A 88 -9.02 5.31 -4.40
CA GLN A 88 -8.01 4.32 -4.72
C GLN A 88 -6.60 4.93 -4.71
N LEU A 89 -6.46 6.18 -5.17
CA LEU A 89 -5.21 6.91 -5.08
C LEU A 89 -4.82 7.18 -3.61
N GLU A 90 -5.76 7.61 -2.77
CA GLU A 90 -5.55 7.76 -1.32
C GLU A 90 -5.10 6.43 -0.68
N ASN A 91 -5.78 5.33 -0.99
CA ASN A 91 -5.41 4.00 -0.51
C ASN A 91 -4.01 3.58 -0.95
N ALA A 92 -3.62 3.89 -2.18
CA ALA A 92 -2.27 3.64 -2.69
C ALA A 92 -1.22 4.41 -1.88
N MET A 93 -1.47 5.70 -1.61
CA MET A 93 -0.58 6.54 -0.81
C MET A 93 -0.43 6.04 0.63
N VAL A 94 -1.53 5.62 1.28
CA VAL A 94 -1.49 5.01 2.62
C VAL A 94 -0.71 3.69 2.60
N ASN A 95 -0.87 2.84 1.60
CA ASN A 95 -0.11 1.61 1.46
C ASN A 95 1.40 1.88 1.30
N LEU A 96 1.79 2.90 0.53
CA LEU A 96 3.18 3.33 0.39
C LEU A 96 3.71 3.85 1.73
N ALA A 97 2.95 4.68 2.45
CA ALA A 97 3.33 5.21 3.76
C ALA A 97 3.57 4.09 4.80
N VAL A 98 2.68 3.09 4.85
CA VAL A 98 2.86 1.93 5.74
C VAL A 98 4.12 1.14 5.38
N ASN A 99 4.40 0.94 4.09
CA ASN A 99 5.60 0.24 3.66
C ASN A 99 6.87 1.04 3.97
N ALA A 100 6.87 2.36 3.73
CA ALA A 100 7.96 3.27 4.06
C ALA A 100 8.25 3.26 5.57
N ARG A 101 7.22 3.38 6.42
CA ARG A 101 7.37 3.31 7.87
C ARG A 101 8.02 2.01 8.32
N ASP A 102 7.57 0.88 7.77
CA ASP A 102 8.10 -0.43 8.13
C ASP A 102 9.55 -0.59 7.63
N ALA A 103 9.91 -0.03 6.46
CA ALA A 103 11.28 -0.03 5.92
C ALA A 103 12.23 0.86 6.73
N MET A 104 11.74 1.94 7.33
CA MET A 104 12.49 2.88 8.17
C MET A 104 12.54 2.48 9.65
N ASP A 105 11.91 1.38 10.05
CA ASP A 105 11.77 0.97 11.45
C ASP A 105 11.20 2.10 12.34
N GLY A 106 10.29 2.87 11.76
CA GLY A 106 9.57 3.96 12.42
C GLY A 106 10.38 5.24 12.67
N VAL A 107 11.53 5.43 12.03
CA VAL A 107 12.36 6.66 12.12
C VAL A 107 12.95 6.99 10.77
N GLY A 108 12.73 8.20 10.26
CA GLY A 108 13.30 8.60 8.98
C GLY A 108 12.54 9.73 8.30
N THR A 109 12.66 9.80 6.97
CA THR A 109 11.99 10.80 6.12
C THR A 109 11.30 10.09 4.97
N MET A 110 10.03 10.43 4.73
CA MET A 110 9.28 10.06 3.55
C MET A 110 9.06 11.32 2.70
N ARG A 111 9.51 11.29 1.45
CA ARG A 111 9.39 12.40 0.51
C ARG A 111 8.41 12.04 -0.59
N ILE A 112 7.46 12.95 -0.86
CA ILE A 112 6.45 12.82 -1.92
C ILE A 112 6.65 13.97 -2.90
N VAL A 113 6.82 13.65 -4.18
CA VAL A 113 7.02 14.62 -5.25
C VAL A 113 6.00 14.40 -6.34
N THR A 114 5.31 15.46 -6.78
CA THR A 114 4.47 15.42 -7.99
C THR A 114 5.12 16.21 -9.11
N SER A 115 5.05 15.68 -10.33
CA SER A 115 5.58 16.37 -11.51
C SER A 115 4.85 15.93 -12.77
N ASN A 116 4.77 16.84 -13.76
CA ASN A 116 4.31 16.51 -15.09
C ASN A 116 5.41 15.80 -15.88
N VAL A 117 5.06 14.77 -16.62
CA VAL A 117 6.00 14.01 -17.46
C VAL A 117 5.34 13.69 -18.82
N ARG A 118 6.09 13.84 -19.90
CA ARG A 118 5.70 13.33 -21.21
C ARG A 118 6.41 12.03 -21.47
N VAL A 119 5.64 10.99 -21.75
CA VAL A 119 6.16 9.64 -22.01
C VAL A 119 6.11 9.42 -23.53
N GLU A 120 7.24 8.98 -24.08
CA GLU A 120 7.35 8.57 -25.48
C GLU A 120 7.10 7.07 -25.63
N ALA A 121 6.92 6.63 -26.89
CA ALA A 121 6.67 5.21 -27.17
C ALA A 121 7.81 4.32 -26.64
N ASN A 122 7.48 3.26 -25.91
CA ASN A 122 8.40 2.29 -25.30
C ASN A 122 9.38 2.88 -24.27
N GLN A 123 9.09 4.04 -23.70
CA GLN A 123 9.94 4.67 -22.70
C GLN A 123 9.68 4.12 -21.29
N VAL A 124 8.43 3.82 -20.96
CA VAL A 124 8.01 3.32 -19.64
C VAL A 124 7.00 2.19 -19.83
N GLY A 125 7.35 0.97 -19.43
CA GLY A 125 6.45 -0.17 -19.49
C GLY A 125 5.63 -0.27 -20.79
N ASP A 126 4.37 -0.64 -20.66
CA ASP A 126 3.44 -0.81 -21.77
C ASP A 126 2.44 0.36 -21.94
N ILE A 127 2.68 1.49 -21.23
CA ILE A 127 1.77 2.65 -21.34
C ILE A 127 1.89 3.36 -22.69
N GLN A 128 0.78 3.95 -23.10
CA GLN A 128 0.73 4.71 -24.36
C GLN A 128 1.52 6.01 -24.23
N PRO A 129 2.15 6.49 -25.33
CA PRO A 129 2.73 7.83 -25.35
C PRO A 129 1.70 8.89 -24.97
N GLY A 130 2.10 9.83 -24.12
CA GLY A 130 1.15 10.85 -23.66
C GLY A 130 1.68 11.73 -22.53
N GLU A 131 0.78 12.50 -21.96
CA GLU A 131 1.00 13.38 -20.84
C GLU A 131 0.54 12.69 -19.56
N TYR A 132 1.43 12.58 -18.57
CA TYR A 132 1.21 11.89 -17.31
C TYR A 132 1.63 12.75 -16.13
N VAL A 133 1.05 12.49 -14.97
CA VAL A 133 1.55 13.01 -13.72
C VAL A 133 2.31 11.88 -13.02
N LYS A 134 3.56 12.16 -12.68
CA LYS A 134 4.39 11.28 -11.86
C LYS A 134 4.26 11.66 -10.40
N ILE A 135 3.85 10.70 -9.57
CA ILE A 135 3.87 10.79 -8.11
C ILE A 135 4.99 9.90 -7.62
N SER A 136 6.06 10.49 -7.12
CA SER A 136 7.22 9.77 -6.59
C SER A 136 7.16 9.75 -5.07
N VAL A 137 7.34 8.57 -4.48
CA VAL A 137 7.43 8.38 -3.03
C VAL A 137 8.78 7.77 -2.73
N THR A 138 9.56 8.43 -1.91
CA THR A 138 10.92 8.00 -1.52
C THR A 138 10.98 7.95 -0.01
N ASP A 139 11.58 6.90 0.55
CA ASP A 139 11.86 6.76 1.97
C ASP A 139 13.36 6.60 2.23
N THR A 140 13.78 6.84 3.47
CA THR A 140 15.15 6.64 3.94
C THR A 140 15.37 5.29 4.61
N GLY A 141 14.52 4.32 4.29
CA GLY A 141 14.56 2.99 4.87
C GLY A 141 15.68 2.10 4.33
N CYS A 142 15.61 0.82 4.65
CA CYS A 142 16.62 -0.18 4.29
C CYS A 142 16.66 -0.50 2.79
N GLY A 143 15.70 -0.03 2.01
CA GLY A 143 15.56 -0.37 0.59
C GLY A 143 15.19 -1.83 0.34
N MET A 144 15.29 -2.24 -0.93
CA MET A 144 14.99 -3.61 -1.37
C MET A 144 16.16 -4.17 -2.20
N PRO A 145 16.63 -5.39 -1.89
CA PRO A 145 17.55 -6.11 -2.77
C PRO A 145 16.94 -6.38 -4.16
N ALA A 146 17.78 -6.60 -5.18
CA ALA A 146 17.33 -6.75 -6.56
C ALA A 146 16.31 -7.90 -6.75
N ASP A 147 16.54 -9.03 -6.10
CA ASP A 147 15.64 -10.20 -6.11
C ASP A 147 14.29 -9.94 -5.45
N VAL A 148 14.23 -8.98 -4.50
CA VAL A 148 12.99 -8.53 -3.87
C VAL A 148 12.26 -7.55 -4.78
N ILE A 149 12.98 -6.62 -5.43
CA ILE A 149 12.40 -5.64 -6.36
C ILE A 149 11.68 -6.35 -7.51
N GLU A 150 12.31 -7.37 -8.13
CA GLU A 150 11.74 -8.15 -9.23
C GLU A 150 10.37 -8.76 -8.89
N ARG A 151 10.14 -9.06 -7.61
CA ARG A 151 8.94 -9.73 -7.12
C ARG A 151 8.02 -8.86 -6.28
N ALA A 152 8.39 -7.60 -6.06
CA ALA A 152 7.71 -6.71 -5.12
C ALA A 152 6.22 -6.50 -5.43
N PHE A 153 5.85 -6.59 -6.72
CA PHE A 153 4.47 -6.45 -7.18
C PHE A 153 3.72 -7.78 -7.33
N GLU A 154 4.37 -8.94 -7.08
CA GLU A 154 3.68 -10.22 -7.08
C GLU A 154 2.67 -10.28 -5.92
N PRO A 155 1.41 -10.67 -6.17
CA PRO A 155 0.44 -10.85 -5.10
C PRO A 155 0.94 -11.86 -4.04
N PHE A 156 0.74 -11.50 -2.76
CA PHE A 156 1.15 -12.30 -1.59
C PHE A 156 2.66 -12.39 -1.34
N PHE A 157 3.50 -11.79 -2.17
CA PHE A 157 4.93 -11.72 -1.90
C PHE A 157 5.21 -10.75 -0.75
N THR A 158 5.95 -11.20 0.24
CA THR A 158 6.35 -10.38 1.40
C THR A 158 7.63 -10.91 2.03
N THR A 159 8.51 -10.01 2.43
CA THR A 159 9.70 -10.30 3.25
C THR A 159 9.43 -10.18 4.75
N LYS A 160 8.24 -9.70 5.13
CA LYS A 160 7.85 -9.51 6.54
C LYS A 160 7.50 -10.85 7.20
N PRO A 161 7.72 -11.01 8.52
CA PRO A 161 7.36 -12.22 9.25
C PRO A 161 5.89 -12.59 9.09
N VAL A 162 5.59 -13.88 9.19
CA VAL A 162 4.23 -14.42 9.09
C VAL A 162 3.26 -13.67 10.01
N GLY A 163 2.22 -13.13 9.42
CA GLY A 163 1.17 -12.36 10.12
C GLY A 163 1.42 -10.84 10.20
N LYS A 164 2.60 -10.34 9.82
CA LYS A 164 2.91 -8.89 9.81
C LYS A 164 2.83 -8.25 8.42
N GLY A 165 2.95 -9.04 7.35
CA GLY A 165 2.80 -8.59 5.98
C GLY A 165 1.73 -9.39 5.24
N THR A 166 0.98 -8.76 4.35
CA THR A 166 -0.03 -9.43 3.52
C THR A 166 0.45 -9.74 2.12
N GLY A 167 1.52 -9.05 1.69
CA GLY A 167 2.00 -9.11 0.33
C GLY A 167 1.01 -8.58 -0.73
N LEU A 168 0.02 -7.80 -0.31
CA LEU A 168 -1.01 -7.26 -1.22
C LEU A 168 -0.86 -5.76 -1.47
N GLY A 169 -0.15 -5.01 -0.62
CA GLY A 169 -0.09 -3.55 -0.71
C GLY A 169 0.48 -3.06 -2.04
N LEU A 170 1.66 -3.53 -2.44
CA LEU A 170 2.29 -3.12 -3.70
C LEU A 170 1.56 -3.69 -4.93
N SER A 171 1.06 -4.92 -4.88
CA SER A 171 0.27 -5.49 -5.98
C SER A 171 -1.06 -4.76 -6.20
N GLN A 172 -1.69 -4.20 -5.15
CA GLN A 172 -2.87 -3.35 -5.27
C GLN A 172 -2.54 -2.01 -5.93
N ILE A 173 -1.40 -1.40 -5.59
CA ILE A 173 -0.92 -0.16 -6.22
C ILE A 173 -0.66 -0.40 -7.72
N PHE A 174 0.01 -1.48 -8.04
CA PHE A 174 0.26 -1.91 -9.42
C PHE A 174 -1.04 -2.09 -10.21
N GLY A 175 -1.99 -2.86 -9.66
CA GLY A 175 -3.30 -3.06 -10.29
C GLY A 175 -4.09 -1.76 -10.49
N PHE A 176 -4.08 -0.86 -9.50
CA PHE A 176 -4.72 0.45 -9.59
C PHE A 176 -4.09 1.33 -10.69
N ALA A 177 -2.76 1.41 -10.74
CA ALA A 177 -2.06 2.21 -11.74
C ALA A 177 -2.40 1.72 -13.16
N HIS A 178 -2.30 0.41 -13.41
CA HIS A 178 -2.65 -0.18 -14.72
C HIS A 178 -4.12 0.03 -15.10
N GLN A 179 -5.06 -0.14 -14.17
CA GLN A 179 -6.49 0.11 -14.42
C GLN A 179 -6.78 1.58 -14.72
N SER A 180 -5.94 2.48 -14.21
CA SER A 180 -6.01 3.93 -14.47
C SER A 180 -5.23 4.37 -15.73
N GLY A 181 -4.67 3.42 -16.49
CA GLY A 181 -3.88 3.70 -17.70
C GLY A 181 -2.46 4.23 -17.40
N GLY A 182 -1.98 4.03 -16.18
CA GLY A 182 -0.64 4.41 -15.74
C GLY A 182 0.29 3.21 -15.54
N GLU A 183 1.46 3.47 -14.94
CA GLU A 183 2.50 2.49 -14.67
C GLU A 183 3.13 2.73 -13.30
N VAL A 184 3.79 1.72 -12.74
CA VAL A 184 4.55 1.78 -11.50
C VAL A 184 5.97 1.29 -11.75
N GLY A 185 6.97 2.03 -11.29
CA GLY A 185 8.39 1.69 -11.43
C GLY A 185 9.23 2.15 -10.26
#